data_5b7d67e694a9b10ca5bed2d1f9e8b1e6
#
_entry.id   5b7d67e694a9b10ca5bed2d1f9e8b1e6
#
_cell.length_a   1.000
_cell.length_b   1.000
_cell.length_c   1.000
_cell.angle_alpha   90.00
_cell.angle_beta   90.00
_cell.angle_gamma   90.00
#
_symmetry.space_group_name_H-M   'P 1'
#
loop_
_entity.id
_entity.type
_entity.pdbx_description
1 polymer ?
#
loop_
_entity_poly.entity_id
_entity_poly.type
_entity_poly.pdbx_seq_one_letter_code
_entity_poly.pdbx_strand_id
1 'polypeptide(L)'
;MSREIVAGVDGSPESLAAADWAAREAAHRGLPLRLVHAWRWEPLALPLDQDPTAQQRVAREVLRGAETAVAERHPGLPLSAQVIGDTPVAALLGTVGEAELLVIGSRGHGALTGFLLGSYGQQIIAASPVPVVAVRSRDGETVTEGEAPGEIVVGQEGSPEDSAPVLKLAFETAAAHGASVRAVRAWSLPPLIAYSPGSLALADEAGGLVPYEEKALREALTPWRERFPDVPVTEHVELGSAGQVLLSQSGSARLLVVGRRARRGALGQRIGSVAHAALHLAPCPVAVVPHEEA
;
A
#
# COMPACT_ATOMS: atom_id res chain seq x y z
N MET A 1 -9.38 -21.45 -6.31
CA MET A 1 -10.07 -20.27 -5.79
C MET A 1 -9.54 -19.08 -6.55
N SER A 2 -10.40 -18.27 -7.18
CA SER A 2 -9.95 -17.12 -7.97
C SER A 2 -9.56 -16.00 -7.02
N ARG A 3 -8.34 -15.51 -7.14
CA ARG A 3 -7.85 -14.32 -6.44
C ARG A 3 -8.68 -13.12 -6.87
N GLU A 4 -8.95 -12.20 -5.96
CA GLU A 4 -9.71 -10.98 -6.24
C GLU A 4 -9.04 -9.77 -5.59
N ILE A 5 -9.41 -8.58 -6.04
CA ILE A 5 -9.09 -7.33 -5.35
C ILE A 5 -10.30 -6.92 -4.51
N VAL A 6 -10.06 -6.54 -3.26
CA VAL A 6 -11.10 -6.03 -2.35
C VAL A 6 -10.91 -4.55 -2.14
N ALA A 7 -11.98 -3.75 -2.25
CA ALA A 7 -11.94 -2.33 -1.92
C ALA A 7 -12.97 -1.98 -0.83
N GLY A 8 -12.51 -1.31 0.22
CA GLY A 8 -13.37 -0.77 1.27
C GLY A 8 -13.99 0.56 0.85
N VAL A 9 -15.32 0.67 0.91
CA VAL A 9 -16.06 1.89 0.56
C VAL A 9 -16.93 2.35 1.71
N ASP A 10 -16.95 3.67 1.96
CA ASP A 10 -17.78 4.31 2.99
C ASP A 10 -18.60 5.51 2.45
N GLY A 11 -18.56 5.71 1.12
CA GLY A 11 -19.22 6.81 0.43
C GLY A 11 -18.43 8.11 0.43
N SER A 12 -17.29 8.18 1.09
CA SER A 12 -16.40 9.35 1.01
C SER A 12 -15.72 9.45 -0.36
N PRO A 13 -15.34 10.66 -0.80
CA PRO A 13 -14.57 10.86 -2.04
C PRO A 13 -13.30 10.01 -2.07
N GLU A 14 -12.63 9.86 -0.94
CA GLU A 14 -11.41 9.05 -0.79
C GLU A 14 -11.68 7.56 -1.01
N SER A 15 -12.79 7.05 -0.50
CA SER A 15 -13.14 5.64 -0.71
C SER A 15 -13.59 5.36 -2.14
N LEU A 16 -14.23 6.33 -2.79
CA LEU A 16 -14.58 6.24 -4.22
C LEU A 16 -13.33 6.29 -5.11
N ALA A 17 -12.36 7.15 -4.78
CA ALA A 17 -11.05 7.17 -5.45
C ALA A 17 -10.31 5.84 -5.28
N ALA A 18 -10.38 5.23 -4.10
CA ALA A 18 -9.80 3.92 -3.83
C ALA A 18 -10.50 2.82 -4.64
N ALA A 19 -11.82 2.86 -4.75
CA ALA A 19 -12.59 1.90 -5.56
C ALA A 19 -12.25 2.02 -7.05
N ASP A 20 -12.07 3.24 -7.58
CA ASP A 20 -11.67 3.48 -8.96
C ASP A 20 -10.22 3.01 -9.22
N TRP A 21 -9.29 3.27 -8.30
CA TRP A 21 -7.93 2.74 -8.37
C TRP A 21 -7.93 1.20 -8.36
N ALA A 22 -8.72 0.59 -7.47
CA ALA A 22 -8.85 -0.86 -7.36
C ALA A 22 -9.44 -1.47 -8.65
N ALA A 23 -10.38 -0.78 -9.30
CA ALA A 23 -10.96 -1.23 -10.55
C ALA A 23 -9.95 -1.22 -11.70
N ARG A 24 -9.12 -0.17 -11.81
CA ARG A 24 -8.02 -0.13 -12.78
C ARG A 24 -7.02 -1.26 -12.53
N GLU A 25 -6.61 -1.45 -11.29
CA GLU A 25 -5.67 -2.51 -10.91
C GLU A 25 -6.25 -3.90 -11.22
N ALA A 26 -7.54 -4.14 -10.90
CA ALA A 26 -8.23 -5.36 -11.23
C ALA A 26 -8.28 -5.63 -12.74
N ALA A 27 -8.57 -4.61 -13.54
CA ALA A 27 -8.58 -4.70 -15.00
C ALA A 27 -7.19 -5.04 -15.56
N HIS A 28 -6.13 -4.37 -15.08
CA HIS A 28 -4.75 -4.66 -15.51
C HIS A 28 -4.29 -6.07 -15.16
N ARG A 29 -4.75 -6.61 -14.02
CA ARG A 29 -4.40 -7.97 -13.58
C ARG A 29 -5.34 -9.06 -14.09
N GLY A 30 -6.45 -8.67 -14.75
CA GLY A 30 -7.49 -9.62 -15.16
C GLY A 30 -8.19 -10.30 -13.98
N LEU A 31 -8.35 -9.59 -12.86
CA LEU A 31 -8.97 -10.06 -11.62
C LEU A 31 -10.34 -9.45 -11.41
N PRO A 32 -11.26 -10.13 -10.69
CA PRO A 32 -12.49 -9.52 -10.23
C PRO A 32 -12.25 -8.50 -9.10
N LEU A 33 -13.16 -7.52 -9.01
CA LEU A 33 -13.20 -6.55 -7.92
C LEU A 33 -14.39 -6.84 -7.01
N ARG A 34 -14.16 -6.83 -5.69
CA ARG A 34 -15.21 -6.84 -4.67
C ARG A 34 -15.22 -5.52 -3.90
N LEU A 35 -16.35 -4.82 -3.92
CA LEU A 35 -16.59 -3.66 -3.07
C LEU A 35 -17.22 -4.12 -1.74
N VAL A 36 -16.66 -3.63 -0.64
CA VAL A 36 -17.14 -3.96 0.71
C VAL A 36 -17.47 -2.68 1.45
N HIS A 37 -18.72 -2.60 1.91
CA HIS A 37 -19.16 -1.56 2.84
C HIS A 37 -19.47 -2.17 4.19
N ALA A 38 -18.81 -1.69 5.24
CA ALA A 38 -19.07 -2.09 6.61
C ALA A 38 -20.19 -1.24 7.19
N TRP A 39 -21.17 -1.88 7.78
CA TRP A 39 -22.28 -1.23 8.46
C TRP A 39 -22.44 -1.81 9.85
N ARG A 40 -22.50 -0.94 10.85
CA ARG A 40 -22.80 -1.32 12.22
C ARG A 40 -23.98 -0.49 12.71
N TRP A 41 -24.96 -1.17 13.27
CA TRP A 41 -26.00 -0.45 13.99
C TRP A 41 -25.40 0.23 15.23
N GLU A 42 -25.51 1.54 15.30
CA GLU A 42 -25.17 2.33 16.49
C GLU A 42 -26.42 3.07 16.94
N PRO A 43 -26.84 2.92 18.22
CA PRO A 43 -27.94 3.71 18.78
C PRO A 43 -27.50 5.19 18.78
N LEU A 44 -28.21 6.01 18.02
CA LEU A 44 -28.00 7.45 18.05
C LEU A 44 -28.47 7.98 19.39
N ALA A 45 -27.66 8.85 20.02
CA ALA A 45 -28.01 9.50 21.30
C ALA A 45 -29.17 10.51 21.19
N LEU A 46 -29.77 10.67 20.01
CA LEU A 46 -30.91 11.55 19.74
C LEU A 46 -32.20 10.71 19.63
N PRO A 47 -33.36 11.22 20.05
CA PRO A 47 -34.65 10.55 19.96
C PRO A 47 -35.21 10.58 18.53
N LEU A 48 -34.36 10.37 17.54
CA LEU A 48 -34.76 10.13 16.17
C LEU A 48 -35.09 8.65 16.01
N ASP A 49 -36.06 8.34 15.18
CA ASP A 49 -36.52 6.99 14.92
C ASP A 49 -35.35 6.01 14.69
N GLN A 50 -35.10 5.16 15.70
CA GLN A 50 -33.95 4.25 15.73
C GLN A 50 -34.33 2.98 14.95
N ASP A 51 -34.73 3.14 13.68
CA ASP A 51 -35.02 2.01 12.82
C ASP A 51 -33.72 1.42 12.22
N PRO A 52 -33.29 0.22 12.68
CA PRO A 52 -32.12 -0.44 12.11
C PRO A 52 -32.26 -0.66 10.60
N THR A 53 -33.50 -0.80 10.09
CA THR A 53 -33.76 -1.02 8.67
C THR A 53 -33.47 0.24 7.84
N ALA A 54 -33.67 1.42 8.41
CA ALA A 54 -33.34 2.69 7.76
C ALA A 54 -31.80 2.84 7.60
N GLN A 55 -31.04 2.55 8.64
CA GLN A 55 -29.57 2.60 8.56
C GLN A 55 -29.02 1.57 7.56
N GLN A 56 -29.56 0.36 7.57
CA GLN A 56 -29.17 -0.67 6.59
C GLN A 56 -29.51 -0.26 5.15
N ARG A 57 -30.62 0.45 4.92
CA ARG A 57 -30.97 0.99 3.60
C ARG A 57 -29.94 2.01 3.13
N VAL A 58 -29.55 2.95 4.00
CA VAL A 58 -28.48 3.93 3.69
C VAL A 58 -27.18 3.23 3.33
N ALA A 59 -26.78 2.20 4.09
CA ALA A 59 -25.58 1.42 3.79
C ALA A 59 -25.62 0.77 2.40
N ARG A 60 -26.79 0.24 2.01
CA ARG A 60 -26.98 -0.33 0.67
C ARG A 60 -26.98 0.73 -0.43
N GLU A 61 -27.48 1.93 -0.15
CA GLU A 61 -27.45 3.06 -1.10
C GLU A 61 -26.03 3.57 -1.34
N VAL A 62 -25.23 3.69 -0.29
CA VAL A 62 -23.79 4.04 -0.39
C VAL A 62 -23.06 3.02 -1.27
N LEU A 63 -23.23 1.73 -0.98
CA LEU A 63 -22.57 0.68 -1.75
C LEU A 63 -23.03 0.65 -3.22
N ARG A 64 -24.33 0.79 -3.46
CA ARG A 64 -24.88 0.85 -4.83
C ARG A 64 -24.35 2.04 -5.61
N GLY A 65 -24.21 3.21 -4.98
CA GLY A 65 -23.60 4.38 -5.61
C GLY A 65 -22.17 4.13 -6.05
N ALA A 66 -21.36 3.49 -5.20
CA ALA A 66 -19.98 3.11 -5.53
C ALA A 66 -19.93 2.06 -6.66
N GLU A 67 -20.79 1.04 -6.60
CA GLU A 67 -20.91 -0.01 -7.62
C GLU A 67 -21.26 0.58 -8.99
N THR A 68 -22.25 1.47 -9.03
CA THR A 68 -22.67 2.15 -10.27
C THR A 68 -21.51 2.99 -10.84
N ALA A 69 -20.84 3.78 -10.00
CA ALA A 69 -19.75 4.64 -10.45
C ALA A 69 -18.56 3.83 -11.02
N VAL A 70 -18.25 2.68 -10.42
CA VAL A 70 -17.21 1.77 -10.93
C VAL A 70 -17.66 1.09 -12.23
N ALA A 71 -18.89 0.58 -12.29
CA ALA A 71 -19.40 -0.11 -13.49
C ALA A 71 -19.46 0.81 -14.71
N GLU A 72 -19.82 2.09 -14.52
CA GLU A 72 -19.85 3.07 -15.60
C GLU A 72 -18.46 3.40 -16.16
N ARG A 73 -17.44 3.48 -15.29
CA ARG A 73 -16.07 3.83 -15.69
C ARG A 73 -15.27 2.62 -16.21
N HIS A 74 -15.61 1.43 -15.74
CA HIS A 74 -14.90 0.17 -16.04
C HIS A 74 -15.85 -0.89 -16.59
N PRO A 75 -16.44 -0.67 -17.77
CA PRO A 75 -17.40 -1.60 -18.35
C PRO A 75 -16.73 -2.95 -18.64
N GLY A 76 -17.37 -4.03 -18.20
CA GLY A 76 -16.86 -5.40 -18.39
C GLY A 76 -15.96 -5.91 -17.29
N LEU A 77 -15.61 -5.10 -16.27
CA LEU A 77 -14.92 -5.60 -15.09
C LEU A 77 -15.85 -6.50 -14.28
N PRO A 78 -15.44 -7.76 -13.94
CA PRO A 78 -16.20 -8.58 -13.01
C PRO A 78 -16.26 -7.90 -11.63
N LEU A 79 -17.46 -7.42 -11.27
CA LEU A 79 -17.69 -6.61 -10.08
C LEU A 79 -18.70 -7.29 -9.16
N SER A 80 -18.42 -7.32 -7.87
CA SER A 80 -19.36 -7.72 -6.83
C SER A 80 -19.37 -6.70 -5.70
N ALA A 81 -20.48 -6.58 -4.98
CA ALA A 81 -20.65 -5.62 -3.91
C ALA A 81 -21.34 -6.26 -2.69
N GLN A 82 -20.81 -6.02 -1.49
CA GLN A 82 -21.30 -6.64 -0.26
C GLN A 82 -21.37 -5.65 0.90
N VAL A 83 -22.53 -5.57 1.57
CA VAL A 83 -22.67 -4.89 2.87
C VAL A 83 -22.43 -5.92 3.97
N ILE A 84 -21.54 -5.62 4.90
CA ILE A 84 -21.22 -6.49 6.05
C ILE A 84 -21.61 -5.79 7.34
N GLY A 85 -22.41 -6.50 8.16
CA GLY A 85 -22.89 -6.00 9.45
C GLY A 85 -21.86 -6.16 10.57
N ASP A 86 -20.76 -5.41 10.49
CA ASP A 86 -19.66 -5.43 11.48
C ASP A 86 -18.92 -4.08 11.50
N THR A 87 -17.91 -3.98 12.38
CA THR A 87 -16.98 -2.84 12.37
C THR A 87 -16.16 -2.83 11.06
N PRO A 88 -15.72 -1.65 10.58
CA PRO A 88 -14.94 -1.58 9.35
C PRO A 88 -13.69 -2.48 9.35
N VAL A 89 -13.01 -2.59 10.49
CA VAL A 89 -11.83 -3.44 10.65
C VAL A 89 -12.19 -4.92 10.52
N ALA A 90 -13.19 -5.40 11.27
CA ALA A 90 -13.59 -6.81 11.24
C ALA A 90 -14.17 -7.20 9.88
N ALA A 91 -15.01 -6.34 9.28
CA ALA A 91 -15.62 -6.57 7.98
C ALA A 91 -14.55 -6.73 6.88
N LEU A 92 -13.60 -5.80 6.79
CA LEU A 92 -12.55 -5.84 5.76
C LEU A 92 -11.57 -6.98 6.00
N LEU A 93 -11.08 -7.17 7.23
CA LEU A 93 -10.17 -8.27 7.55
C LEU A 93 -10.81 -9.64 7.39
N GLY A 94 -12.13 -9.76 7.60
CA GLY A 94 -12.88 -11.00 7.36
C GLY A 94 -13.02 -11.37 5.88
N THR A 95 -12.88 -10.41 4.97
CA THR A 95 -13.01 -10.64 3.52
C THR A 95 -11.72 -10.90 2.79
N VAL A 96 -10.55 -10.57 3.39
CA VAL A 96 -9.26 -10.62 2.68
C VAL A 96 -8.59 -12.00 2.64
N GLY A 97 -9.20 -13.04 3.19
CA GLY A 97 -8.58 -14.37 3.25
C GLY A 97 -8.16 -14.95 1.88
N GLU A 98 -8.83 -14.56 0.80
CA GLU A 98 -8.55 -14.97 -0.57
C GLU A 98 -8.17 -13.79 -1.49
N ALA A 99 -8.12 -12.57 -0.94
CA ALA A 99 -7.79 -11.39 -1.71
C ALA A 99 -6.29 -11.33 -2.06
N GLU A 100 -6.00 -10.81 -3.25
CA GLU A 100 -4.62 -10.50 -3.64
C GLU A 100 -4.17 -9.15 -3.08
N LEU A 101 -5.09 -8.18 -3.04
CA LEU A 101 -4.90 -6.85 -2.51
C LEU A 101 -6.16 -6.39 -1.76
N LEU A 102 -5.97 -5.62 -0.71
CA LEU A 102 -6.99 -4.79 -0.09
C LEU A 102 -6.71 -3.32 -0.39
N VAL A 103 -7.70 -2.58 -0.88
CA VAL A 103 -7.57 -1.16 -1.21
C VAL A 103 -8.48 -0.34 -0.30
N ILE A 104 -7.95 0.72 0.28
CA ILE A 104 -8.67 1.63 1.16
C ILE A 104 -8.39 3.08 0.80
N GLY A 105 -9.37 3.96 1.01
CA GLY A 105 -9.17 5.39 0.92
C GLY A 105 -8.39 5.95 2.11
N SER A 106 -7.53 6.92 1.85
CA SER A 106 -6.86 7.69 2.89
C SER A 106 -7.19 9.16 2.73
N ARG A 107 -7.58 9.84 3.83
CA ARG A 107 -7.97 11.26 3.80
C ARG A 107 -6.77 12.15 3.57
N GLY A 108 -6.82 12.96 2.50
CA GLY A 108 -5.99 14.14 2.36
C GLY A 108 -6.66 15.30 3.07
N HIS A 109 -6.03 15.92 4.06
CA HIS A 109 -6.51 17.20 4.58
C HIS A 109 -5.91 18.29 3.70
N GLY A 110 -6.77 19.14 3.11
CA GLY A 110 -6.33 20.29 2.31
C GLY A 110 -5.40 21.22 3.11
N ALA A 111 -4.47 21.86 2.42
CA ALA A 111 -3.61 23.01 2.78
C ALA A 111 -2.79 22.96 4.09
N LEU A 112 -3.08 22.11 5.06
CA LEU A 112 -2.30 21.94 6.28
C LEU A 112 -1.54 20.63 6.21
N THR A 113 -0.23 20.72 6.17
CA THR A 113 0.79 19.70 6.13
C THR A 113 0.50 18.51 7.07
N GLY A 114 -0.09 17.42 6.56
CA GLY A 114 -0.25 16.18 7.30
C GLY A 114 -1.44 15.35 6.83
N PHE A 115 -1.15 14.18 6.29
CA PHE A 115 -2.17 13.22 5.92
C PHE A 115 -2.58 12.40 7.14
N LEU A 116 -3.87 12.25 7.39
CA LEU A 116 -4.36 11.39 8.45
C LEU A 116 -4.99 10.13 7.82
N LEU A 117 -4.26 9.04 7.88
CA LEU A 117 -4.88 7.73 7.78
C LEU A 117 -5.75 7.56 9.02
N GLY A 118 -7.07 7.38 8.84
CA GLY A 118 -7.99 7.21 9.96
C GLY A 118 -7.59 6.03 10.86
N SER A 119 -8.04 6.04 12.11
CA SER A 119 -7.73 4.98 13.08
C SER A 119 -8.08 3.57 12.58
N TYR A 120 -9.15 3.43 11.82
CA TYR A 120 -9.53 2.16 11.17
C TYR A 120 -8.55 1.75 10.08
N GLY A 121 -8.13 2.68 9.22
CA GLY A 121 -7.13 2.39 8.18
C GLY A 121 -5.81 1.91 8.76
N GLN A 122 -5.34 2.54 9.85
CA GLN A 122 -4.13 2.09 10.56
C GLN A 122 -4.28 0.68 11.13
N GLN A 123 -5.42 0.36 11.74
CA GLN A 123 -5.69 -0.98 12.27
C GLN A 123 -5.76 -2.04 11.17
N ILE A 124 -6.41 -1.71 10.04
CA ILE A 124 -6.51 -2.60 8.88
C ILE A 124 -5.13 -2.87 8.31
N ILE A 125 -4.31 -1.84 8.06
CA ILE A 125 -2.96 -2.01 7.55
C ILE A 125 -2.10 -2.82 8.53
N ALA A 126 -2.21 -2.55 9.83
CA ALA A 126 -1.44 -3.26 10.84
C ALA A 126 -1.80 -4.75 10.94
N ALA A 127 -3.07 -5.12 10.71
CA ALA A 127 -3.58 -6.47 10.93
C ALA A 127 -3.78 -7.30 9.65
N SER A 128 -3.77 -6.69 8.48
CA SER A 128 -4.04 -7.39 7.21
C SER A 128 -3.00 -8.48 6.93
N PRO A 129 -3.42 -9.70 6.57
CA PRO A 129 -2.52 -10.75 6.10
C PRO A 129 -2.12 -10.58 4.63
N VAL A 130 -2.77 -9.67 3.89
CA VAL A 130 -2.49 -9.37 2.48
C VAL A 130 -2.01 -7.94 2.33
N PRO A 131 -1.35 -7.58 1.21
CA PRO A 131 -0.96 -6.21 0.93
C PRO A 131 -2.14 -5.25 0.98
N VAL A 132 -1.95 -4.07 1.60
CA VAL A 132 -2.97 -3.01 1.67
C VAL A 132 -2.47 -1.80 0.92
N VAL A 133 -3.26 -1.32 -0.06
CA VAL A 133 -2.98 -0.09 -0.79
C VAL A 133 -3.84 1.03 -0.22
N ALA A 134 -3.17 2.07 0.27
CA ALA A 134 -3.81 3.30 0.69
C ALA A 134 -3.81 4.31 -0.46
N VAL A 135 -4.98 4.63 -0.98
CA VAL A 135 -5.17 5.55 -2.11
C VAL A 135 -5.62 6.90 -1.60
N ARG A 136 -5.06 7.97 -2.15
CA ARG A 136 -5.40 9.35 -1.80
C ARG A 136 -6.32 9.97 -2.83
N SER A 137 -7.27 10.76 -2.35
CA SER A 137 -7.98 11.74 -3.14
C SER A 137 -7.32 13.11 -2.94
N ARG A 138 -7.04 13.85 -4.01
CA ARG A 138 -6.74 15.27 -3.96
C ARG A 138 -7.99 16.02 -4.38
N ASP A 139 -8.55 16.81 -3.47
CA ASP A 139 -9.68 17.74 -3.73
C ASP A 139 -10.91 17.13 -4.43
N GLY A 140 -11.19 15.84 -4.17
CA GLY A 140 -12.32 15.13 -4.79
C GLY A 140 -12.05 14.62 -6.21
N GLU A 141 -10.90 14.96 -6.81
CA GLU A 141 -10.44 14.37 -8.05
C GLU A 141 -9.60 13.13 -7.74
N THR A 142 -9.98 12.01 -8.33
CA THR A 142 -9.04 10.90 -8.50
C THR A 142 -7.80 11.47 -9.15
N VAL A 143 -6.63 11.30 -8.52
CA VAL A 143 -5.36 11.57 -9.19
C VAL A 143 -5.39 10.72 -10.45
N THR A 144 -5.74 11.34 -11.58
CA THR A 144 -5.68 10.72 -12.89
C THR A 144 -4.22 10.42 -13.12
N GLU A 145 -3.86 9.15 -12.94
CA GLU A 145 -2.59 8.65 -13.41
C GLU A 145 -2.50 8.99 -14.89
N GLY A 146 -1.50 9.76 -15.27
CA GLY A 146 -1.25 10.05 -16.67
C GLY A 146 -1.15 8.74 -17.45
N GLU A 147 -1.52 8.72 -18.72
CA GLU A 147 -1.49 7.56 -19.63
C GLU A 147 -0.07 6.98 -19.81
N ALA A 148 0.97 7.66 -19.31
CA ALA A 148 2.34 7.18 -19.39
C ALA A 148 2.58 6.03 -18.41
N PRO A 149 3.33 4.99 -18.83
CA PRO A 149 3.81 3.96 -17.91
C PRO A 149 4.63 4.64 -16.81
N GLY A 150 4.09 4.62 -15.59
CA GLY A 150 4.75 5.23 -14.42
C GLY A 150 5.85 4.34 -13.87
N GLU A 151 6.48 4.79 -12.79
CA GLU A 151 7.49 4.03 -12.08
C GLU A 151 6.94 3.48 -10.77
N ILE A 152 7.22 2.22 -10.46
CA ILE A 152 6.94 1.61 -9.17
C ILE A 152 8.19 1.76 -8.31
N VAL A 153 8.09 2.53 -7.24
CA VAL A 153 9.19 2.67 -6.27
C VAL A 153 9.01 1.61 -5.18
N VAL A 154 10.06 0.86 -4.88
CA VAL A 154 10.02 -0.20 -3.87
C VAL A 154 11.19 -0.07 -2.89
N GLY A 155 10.88 -0.12 -1.58
CA GLY A 155 11.89 -0.17 -0.53
C GLY A 155 12.37 -1.61 -0.30
N GLN A 156 13.68 -1.85 -0.46
CA GLN A 156 14.32 -3.12 -0.16
C GLN A 156 15.07 -3.00 1.17
N GLU A 157 14.82 -3.93 2.09
CA GLU A 157 15.51 -4.03 3.39
C GLU A 157 15.76 -5.50 3.73
N GLY A 158 16.83 -5.77 4.46
CA GLY A 158 17.18 -7.12 4.91
C GLY A 158 17.75 -8.01 3.82
N SER A 159 17.54 -9.32 3.99
CA SER A 159 17.95 -10.34 3.05
C SER A 159 17.06 -10.39 1.79
N PRO A 160 17.48 -11.11 0.74
CA PRO A 160 16.60 -11.37 -0.41
C PRO A 160 15.27 -12.02 -0.04
N GLU A 161 15.27 -12.93 0.94
CA GLU A 161 14.11 -13.66 1.43
C GLU A 161 13.14 -12.72 2.17
N ASP A 162 13.66 -11.85 3.06
CA ASP A 162 12.87 -10.87 3.81
C ASP A 162 12.15 -9.90 2.89
N SER A 163 12.82 -9.46 1.82
CA SER A 163 12.28 -8.49 0.87
C SER A 163 11.45 -9.11 -0.26
N ALA A 164 11.44 -10.44 -0.39
CA ALA A 164 10.75 -11.13 -1.48
C ALA A 164 9.26 -10.77 -1.64
N PRO A 165 8.44 -10.69 -0.58
CA PRO A 165 7.03 -10.32 -0.72
C PRO A 165 6.83 -8.89 -1.25
N VAL A 166 7.71 -7.97 -0.86
CA VAL A 166 7.66 -6.54 -1.26
C VAL A 166 8.08 -6.41 -2.72
N LEU A 167 9.19 -7.04 -3.11
CA LEU A 167 9.68 -7.07 -4.48
C LEU A 167 8.68 -7.78 -5.41
N LYS A 168 8.08 -8.88 -4.96
CA LYS A 168 7.04 -9.59 -5.71
C LYS A 168 5.92 -8.65 -6.14
N LEU A 169 5.32 -7.93 -5.19
CA LEU A 169 4.24 -7.00 -5.49
C LEU A 169 4.68 -5.91 -6.47
N ALA A 170 5.87 -5.34 -6.27
CA ALA A 170 6.39 -4.28 -7.14
C ALA A 170 6.58 -4.76 -8.59
N PHE A 171 7.19 -5.91 -8.79
CA PHE A 171 7.43 -6.47 -10.13
C PHE A 171 6.15 -6.95 -10.81
N GLU A 172 5.24 -7.60 -10.08
CA GLU A 172 3.92 -8.01 -10.62
C GLU A 172 3.09 -6.80 -11.03
N THR A 173 3.10 -5.71 -10.22
CA THR A 173 2.43 -4.46 -10.58
C THR A 173 3.09 -3.81 -11.80
N ALA A 174 4.43 -3.71 -11.82
CA ALA A 174 5.14 -3.12 -12.94
C ALA A 174 4.87 -3.88 -14.26
N ALA A 175 4.91 -5.21 -14.22
CA ALA A 175 4.61 -6.04 -15.39
C ALA A 175 3.17 -5.86 -15.89
N ALA A 176 2.18 -5.79 -15.00
CA ALA A 176 0.77 -5.60 -15.34
C ALA A 176 0.52 -4.22 -15.99
N HIS A 177 1.30 -3.21 -15.64
CA HIS A 177 1.15 -1.84 -16.11
C HIS A 177 2.15 -1.45 -17.23
N GLY A 178 3.07 -2.31 -17.63
CA GLY A 178 4.18 -1.94 -18.52
C GLY A 178 5.08 -0.86 -17.92
N ALA A 179 5.18 -0.80 -16.59
CA ALA A 179 5.92 0.19 -15.83
C ALA A 179 7.35 -0.28 -15.53
N SER A 180 8.20 0.66 -15.08
CA SER A 180 9.53 0.35 -14.53
C SER A 180 9.51 0.17 -13.02
N VAL A 181 10.53 -0.48 -12.47
CA VAL A 181 10.77 -0.60 -11.03
C VAL A 181 12.01 0.23 -10.65
N ARG A 182 11.87 1.11 -9.66
CA ARG A 182 12.99 1.70 -8.93
C ARG A 182 13.12 1.02 -7.58
N ALA A 183 14.14 0.20 -7.42
CA ALA A 183 14.45 -0.46 -6.16
C ALA A 183 15.37 0.44 -5.33
N VAL A 184 14.92 0.78 -4.13
CA VAL A 184 15.60 1.72 -3.24
C VAL A 184 16.09 0.98 -2.00
N ARG A 185 17.40 1.04 -1.74
CA ARG A 185 18.02 0.56 -0.52
C ARG A 185 18.64 1.73 0.23
N ALA A 186 18.02 2.11 1.33
CA ALA A 186 18.56 3.09 2.26
C ALA A 186 19.28 2.38 3.39
N TRP A 187 20.45 2.86 3.75
CA TRP A 187 21.28 2.30 4.81
C TRP A 187 21.80 3.38 5.76
N SER A 188 22.18 3.00 6.96
CA SER A 188 22.75 3.91 7.94
C SER A 188 23.99 3.27 8.57
N LEU A 189 24.95 4.11 8.94
CA LEU A 189 26.13 3.64 9.66
C LEU A 189 25.70 3.05 11.01
N PRO A 190 26.13 1.83 11.36
CA PRO A 190 25.94 1.32 12.70
C PRO A 190 26.51 2.30 13.73
N PRO A 191 25.84 2.53 14.87
CA PRO A 191 26.29 3.50 15.87
C PRO A 191 27.76 3.29 16.31
N LEU A 192 28.20 2.04 16.39
CA LEU A 192 29.56 1.69 16.77
C LEU A 192 30.61 2.22 15.76
N ILE A 193 30.28 2.24 14.47
CA ILE A 193 31.14 2.74 13.40
C ILE A 193 31.06 4.27 13.34
N ALA A 194 29.84 4.83 13.48
CA ALA A 194 29.61 6.28 13.41
C ALA A 194 30.38 7.07 14.49
N TYR A 195 30.60 6.46 15.66
CA TYR A 195 31.31 7.08 16.79
C TYR A 195 32.79 6.66 16.92
N SER A 196 33.34 5.86 16.01
CA SER A 196 34.73 5.40 16.04
C SER A 196 35.48 5.85 14.78
N PRO A 197 36.32 6.89 14.85
CA PRO A 197 37.10 7.37 13.72
C PRO A 197 37.99 6.30 13.06
N GLY A 198 38.52 5.37 13.87
CA GLY A 198 39.31 4.25 13.36
C GLY A 198 38.51 3.23 12.56
N SER A 199 37.26 3.01 12.91
CA SER A 199 36.39 2.09 12.18
C SER A 199 35.91 2.68 10.84
N LEU A 200 35.75 4.00 10.77
CA LEU A 200 35.47 4.71 9.52
C LEU A 200 36.65 4.62 8.54
N ALA A 201 37.87 4.81 9.04
CA ALA A 201 39.08 4.68 8.22
C ALA A 201 39.25 3.25 7.67
N LEU A 202 39.01 2.22 8.49
CA LEU A 202 39.07 0.82 8.07
C LEU A 202 37.96 0.47 7.05
N ALA A 203 36.78 1.05 7.21
CA ALA A 203 35.69 0.87 6.24
C ALA A 203 36.01 1.51 4.89
N ASP A 204 36.67 2.69 4.92
CA ASP A 204 37.09 3.42 3.73
C ASP A 204 38.26 2.70 3.00
N GLU A 205 39.25 2.18 3.75
CA GLU A 205 40.31 1.33 3.22
C GLU A 205 39.81 0.02 2.59
N ALA A 206 38.69 -0.53 3.05
CA ALA A 206 38.03 -1.71 2.50
C ALA A 206 37.17 -1.40 1.25
N GLY A 207 37.23 -0.17 0.70
CA GLY A 207 36.43 0.26 -0.44
C GLY A 207 35.06 0.81 -0.09
N GLY A 208 34.80 1.09 1.19
CA GLY A 208 33.55 1.64 1.69
C GLY A 208 32.42 0.62 1.87
N LEU A 209 31.34 1.05 2.50
CA LEU A 209 30.15 0.21 2.71
C LEU A 209 29.18 0.26 1.52
N VAL A 210 29.29 1.29 0.66
CA VAL A 210 28.40 1.46 -0.50
C VAL A 210 28.44 0.27 -1.46
N PRO A 211 29.60 -0.27 -1.88
CA PRO A 211 29.66 -1.44 -2.77
C PRO A 211 29.01 -2.69 -2.16
N TYR A 212 29.05 -2.82 -0.83
CA TYR A 212 28.40 -3.92 -0.12
C TYR A 212 26.86 -3.80 -0.19
N GLU A 213 26.32 -2.59 0.02
CA GLU A 213 24.88 -2.34 -0.04
C GLU A 213 24.35 -2.43 -1.49
N GLU A 214 25.14 -1.98 -2.47
CA GLU A 214 24.84 -2.16 -3.90
C GLU A 214 24.80 -3.64 -4.28
N LYS A 215 25.76 -4.42 -3.80
CA LYS A 215 25.78 -5.87 -4.02
C LYS A 215 24.56 -6.55 -3.41
N ALA A 216 24.22 -6.21 -2.16
CA ALA A 216 23.07 -6.76 -1.47
C ALA A 216 21.75 -6.44 -2.20
N LEU A 217 21.58 -5.20 -2.71
CA LEU A 217 20.42 -4.85 -3.53
C LEU A 217 20.39 -5.66 -4.84
N ARG A 218 21.50 -5.76 -5.53
CA ARG A 218 21.61 -6.51 -6.79
C ARG A 218 21.28 -7.99 -6.60
N GLU A 219 21.78 -8.61 -5.54
CA GLU A 219 21.48 -10.01 -5.18
C GLU A 219 19.98 -10.21 -4.91
N ALA A 220 19.34 -9.28 -4.19
CA ALA A 220 17.91 -9.32 -3.94
C ALA A 220 17.07 -9.17 -5.23
N LEU A 221 17.56 -8.43 -6.22
CA LEU A 221 16.85 -8.19 -7.48
C LEU A 221 17.07 -9.27 -8.54
N THR A 222 18.11 -10.07 -8.44
CA THR A 222 18.48 -11.08 -9.46
C THR A 222 17.30 -12.03 -9.79
N PRO A 223 16.63 -12.70 -8.85
CA PRO A 223 15.53 -13.62 -9.16
C PRO A 223 14.34 -12.91 -9.84
N TRP A 224 14.13 -11.65 -9.53
CA TRP A 224 13.02 -10.87 -10.10
C TRP A 224 13.30 -10.41 -11.52
N ARG A 225 14.53 -10.02 -11.82
CA ARG A 225 14.96 -9.72 -13.20
C ARG A 225 14.89 -10.93 -14.12
N GLU A 226 15.24 -12.11 -13.61
CA GLU A 226 15.11 -13.36 -14.36
C GLU A 226 13.62 -13.70 -14.63
N ARG A 227 12.76 -13.47 -13.64
CA ARG A 227 11.31 -13.77 -13.75
C ARG A 227 10.55 -12.75 -14.61
N PHE A 228 10.98 -11.48 -14.59
CA PHE A 228 10.34 -10.36 -15.29
C PHE A 228 11.34 -9.62 -16.18
N PRO A 229 11.87 -10.26 -17.25
CA PRO A 229 12.95 -9.71 -18.06
C PRO A 229 12.55 -8.42 -18.81
N ASP A 230 11.27 -8.21 -19.06
CA ASP A 230 10.75 -7.04 -19.77
C ASP A 230 10.50 -5.83 -18.85
N VAL A 231 10.64 -5.99 -17.53
CA VAL A 231 10.47 -4.88 -16.57
C VAL A 231 11.80 -4.14 -16.40
N PRO A 232 11.89 -2.85 -16.82
CA PRO A 232 13.10 -2.06 -16.59
C PRO A 232 13.31 -1.83 -15.10
N VAL A 233 14.55 -2.01 -14.61
CA VAL A 233 14.88 -1.88 -13.18
C VAL A 233 16.01 -0.89 -12.98
N THR A 234 15.76 0.13 -12.16
CA THR A 234 16.75 1.09 -11.68
C THR A 234 17.08 0.80 -10.21
N GLU A 235 18.36 0.72 -9.89
CA GLU A 235 18.85 0.57 -8.52
C GLU A 235 19.19 1.93 -7.93
N HIS A 236 18.81 2.16 -6.67
CA HIS A 236 19.17 3.35 -5.92
C HIS A 236 19.62 2.97 -4.51
N VAL A 237 20.87 3.26 -4.18
CA VAL A 237 21.47 3.01 -2.87
C VAL A 237 21.89 4.33 -2.26
N GLU A 238 21.42 4.65 -1.06
CA GLU A 238 21.68 5.93 -0.43
C GLU A 238 21.88 5.79 1.08
N LEU A 239 22.87 6.53 1.60
CA LEU A 239 23.08 6.68 3.05
C LEU A 239 22.06 7.66 3.60
N GLY A 240 21.16 7.20 4.48
CA GLY A 240 20.16 8.08 5.06
C GLY A 240 19.04 7.34 5.77
N SER A 241 18.07 8.10 6.25
CA SER A 241 16.84 7.56 6.81
C SER A 241 15.97 6.94 5.70
N ALA A 242 15.64 5.66 5.83
CA ALA A 242 14.87 4.94 4.82
C ALA A 242 13.55 5.64 4.43
N GLY A 243 12.84 6.20 5.41
CA GLY A 243 11.62 6.96 5.14
C GLY A 243 11.86 8.21 4.30
N GLN A 244 12.93 8.97 4.59
CA GLN A 244 13.27 10.19 3.83
C GLN A 244 13.75 9.87 2.41
N VAL A 245 14.62 8.86 2.28
CA VAL A 245 15.14 8.43 0.98
C VAL A 245 14.00 7.95 0.08
N LEU A 246 13.12 7.08 0.59
CA LEU A 246 11.97 6.60 -0.18
C LEU A 246 11.03 7.72 -0.60
N LEU A 247 10.77 8.68 0.29
CA LEU A 247 9.93 9.84 -0.03
C LEU A 247 10.55 10.72 -1.11
N SER A 248 11.86 10.95 -1.08
CA SER A 248 12.56 11.71 -2.13
C SER A 248 12.50 11.05 -3.49
N GLN A 249 12.50 9.70 -3.52
CA GLN A 249 12.42 8.90 -4.74
C GLN A 249 10.99 8.71 -5.25
N SER A 250 9.95 9.00 -4.45
CA SER A 250 8.55 8.74 -4.79
C SER A 250 7.82 9.91 -5.45
N GLY A 251 8.50 11.01 -5.77
CA GLY A 251 7.88 12.24 -6.27
C GLY A 251 7.01 12.09 -7.52
N SER A 252 7.42 11.22 -8.45
CA SER A 252 6.70 10.87 -9.69
C SER A 252 6.27 9.40 -9.75
N ALA A 253 6.31 8.71 -8.62
CA ALA A 253 5.95 7.30 -8.57
C ALA A 253 4.46 7.10 -8.79
N ARG A 254 4.11 6.05 -9.54
CA ARG A 254 2.74 5.55 -9.68
C ARG A 254 2.28 4.84 -8.39
N LEU A 255 3.20 4.14 -7.75
CA LEU A 255 2.98 3.41 -6.51
C LEU A 255 4.28 3.35 -5.71
N LEU A 256 4.21 3.59 -4.42
CA LEU A 256 5.30 3.30 -3.48
C LEU A 256 4.99 2.01 -2.72
N VAL A 257 5.88 1.03 -2.81
CA VAL A 257 5.74 -0.28 -2.15
C VAL A 257 6.72 -0.37 -0.98
N VAL A 258 6.20 -0.61 0.21
CA VAL A 258 7.00 -0.75 1.44
C VAL A 258 6.59 -1.97 2.25
N GLY A 259 7.52 -2.52 2.98
CA GLY A 259 7.30 -3.66 3.86
C GLY A 259 6.73 -3.26 5.23
N ARG A 260 5.99 -4.17 5.83
CA ARG A 260 5.58 -4.14 7.23
C ARG A 260 5.93 -5.48 7.89
N ARG A 261 6.83 -5.44 8.85
CA ARG A 261 7.20 -6.65 9.62
C ARG A 261 6.02 -7.11 10.47
N ALA A 262 5.57 -8.33 10.26
CA ALA A 262 4.54 -8.96 11.07
C ALA A 262 5.18 -9.46 12.38
N ARG A 263 5.24 -8.61 13.41
CA ARG A 263 5.71 -9.03 14.73
C ARG A 263 4.62 -9.78 15.46
N ARG A 264 4.86 -11.06 15.79
CA ARG A 264 4.07 -11.85 16.73
C ARG A 264 4.49 -11.47 18.15
N GLY A 265 3.83 -10.51 18.80
CA GLY A 265 4.18 -10.11 20.16
C GLY A 265 2.98 -9.54 20.95
N ALA A 266 3.06 -9.61 22.29
CA ALA A 266 2.01 -9.17 23.23
C ALA A 266 1.64 -7.66 23.14
N LEU A 267 2.40 -6.85 22.40
CA LEU A 267 2.21 -5.40 22.25
C LEU A 267 1.41 -5.01 20.99
N GLY A 268 0.78 -5.98 20.29
CA GLY A 268 -0.01 -5.73 19.08
C GLY A 268 0.84 -5.49 17.82
N GLN A 269 0.18 -5.61 16.67
CA GLN A 269 0.79 -5.38 15.36
C GLN A 269 0.97 -3.87 15.16
N ARG A 270 2.16 -3.44 14.71
CA ARG A 270 2.48 -2.03 14.48
C ARG A 270 2.90 -1.81 13.03
N ILE A 271 2.51 -0.67 12.49
CA ILE A 271 3.05 -0.14 11.25
C ILE A 271 4.46 0.37 11.57
N GLY A 272 5.47 -0.08 10.83
CA GLY A 272 6.85 0.38 10.99
C GLY A 272 7.01 1.87 10.65
N SER A 273 8.10 2.49 11.11
CA SER A 273 8.36 3.92 10.89
C SER A 273 8.41 4.32 9.41
N VAL A 274 8.96 3.47 8.55
CA VAL A 274 9.06 3.69 7.10
C VAL A 274 7.66 3.67 6.47
N ALA A 275 6.86 2.64 6.73
CA ALA A 275 5.50 2.54 6.22
C ALA A 275 4.63 3.69 6.77
N HIS A 276 4.81 4.07 8.04
CA HIS A 276 4.11 5.22 8.62
C HIS A 276 4.48 6.53 7.90
N ALA A 277 5.77 6.80 7.68
CA ALA A 277 6.22 7.98 6.94
C ALA A 277 5.66 8.00 5.50
N ALA A 278 5.72 6.86 4.79
CA ALA A 278 5.18 6.71 3.45
C ALA A 278 3.67 7.01 3.43
N LEU A 279 2.89 6.39 4.31
CA LEU A 279 1.44 6.57 4.40
C LEU A 279 1.05 8.03 4.70
N HIS A 280 1.88 8.79 5.40
CA HIS A 280 1.59 10.18 5.74
C HIS A 280 2.11 11.18 4.71
N LEU A 281 3.23 10.91 4.05
CA LEU A 281 3.98 11.92 3.30
C LEU A 281 4.15 11.62 1.80
N ALA A 282 4.01 10.35 1.35
CA ALA A 282 4.23 10.05 -0.06
C ALA A 282 3.19 10.75 -0.96
N PRO A 283 3.55 11.31 -2.10
CA PRO A 283 2.62 12.00 -3.00
C PRO A 283 1.76 11.05 -3.85
N CYS A 284 2.07 9.77 -3.84
CA CYS A 284 1.43 8.70 -4.61
C CYS A 284 0.70 7.69 -3.70
N PRO A 285 -0.11 6.76 -4.26
CA PRO A 285 -0.62 5.60 -3.54
C PRO A 285 0.51 4.80 -2.87
N VAL A 286 0.23 4.22 -1.70
CA VAL A 286 1.20 3.46 -0.92
C VAL A 286 0.70 2.05 -0.67
N ALA A 287 1.44 1.05 -1.13
CA ALA A 287 1.22 -0.35 -0.81
C ALA A 287 2.07 -0.75 0.40
N VAL A 288 1.42 -1.27 1.43
CA VAL A 288 2.08 -1.82 2.62
C VAL A 288 1.94 -3.33 2.60
N VAL A 289 3.06 -4.02 2.43
CA VAL A 289 3.13 -5.47 2.27
C VAL A 289 3.50 -6.13 3.59
N PRO A 290 2.66 -7.01 4.15
CA PRO A 290 3.04 -7.80 5.32
C PRO A 290 4.11 -8.82 4.93
N HIS A 291 5.15 -8.93 5.74
CA HIS A 291 6.15 -10.00 5.62
C HIS A 291 6.53 -10.51 7.02
N GLU A 292 6.81 -11.79 7.12
CA GLU A 292 7.36 -12.40 8.36
C GLU A 292 8.87 -12.20 8.37
N GLU A 293 9.45 -12.02 9.55
CA GLU A 293 10.89 -12.12 9.73
C GLU A 293 11.26 -13.62 9.61
N ALA A 294 12.20 -13.94 8.73
CA ALA A 294 12.72 -15.29 8.57
C ALA A 294 13.51 -15.74 9.81
#